data_d9c795aaefe34613f96a0f5c27b75357
#
_entry.id   d9c795aaefe34613f96a0f5c27b75357
#
_cell.length_a   1.000
_cell.length_b   1.000
_cell.length_c   1.000
_cell.angle_alpha   90.00
_cell.angle_beta   90.00
_cell.angle_gamma   90.00
#
_symmetry.space_group_name_H-M   'P 1'
#
loop_
_entity.id
_entity.type
_entity.pdbx_description
1 polymer ?
#
loop_
_entity_poly.entity_id
_entity_poly.type
_entity_poly.pdbx_seq_one_letter_code
_entity_poly.pdbx_strand_id
1 'polypeptide(L)'
;MKSINVILYWVIVMVIGLSACGDDDEKTIPAHTEEEKIWIADNQKYFQEKKEDVEDDGQLLYQRLVVDEDTLLYRVLETSQIDSFPKIDANVKVSMLGVIPVSQTVIVGNKDGNPIDQTLELDSPNLIKGLAALLPKIRKGERVDAIIPYQLGYGDRNYSNPYIP
;
A
#
# COMPACT_ATOMS: atom_id res chain seq x y z
N MET A 1 31.46 5.10 -62.17
CA MET A 1 31.37 5.62 -60.79
C MET A 1 30.15 6.50 -60.63
N LYS A 2 28.91 5.98 -60.80
CA LYS A 2 27.68 6.79 -60.65
C LYS A 2 26.55 6.06 -59.90
N SER A 3 26.79 4.89 -59.33
CA SER A 3 25.72 4.08 -58.69
C SER A 3 25.70 4.12 -57.15
N ILE A 4 26.72 4.65 -56.49
CA ILE A 4 26.83 4.66 -55.05
C ILE A 4 26.00 5.78 -54.38
N ASN A 5 25.83 6.90 -55.09
CA ASN A 5 25.12 8.06 -54.54
C ASN A 5 23.58 7.90 -54.53
N VAL A 6 23.03 7.05 -55.39
CA VAL A 6 21.58 6.81 -55.44
C VAL A 6 21.09 5.93 -54.29
N ILE A 7 21.92 4.95 -53.90
CA ILE A 7 21.59 4.05 -52.78
C ILE A 7 21.65 4.78 -51.44
N LEU A 8 22.60 5.70 -51.26
CA LEU A 8 22.72 6.49 -50.04
C LEU A 8 21.55 7.47 -49.84
N TYR A 9 20.99 7.99 -50.96
CA TYR A 9 19.85 8.90 -50.92
C TYR A 9 18.55 8.19 -50.56
N TRP A 10 18.36 6.95 -50.97
CA TRP A 10 17.20 6.13 -50.58
C TRP A 10 17.22 5.69 -49.15
N VAL A 11 18.38 5.47 -48.54
CA VAL A 11 18.52 5.12 -47.10
C VAL A 11 18.23 6.31 -46.24
N ILE A 12 18.56 7.53 -46.63
CA ILE A 12 18.28 8.75 -45.85
C ILE A 12 16.79 9.11 -45.87
N VAL A 13 16.09 8.87 -46.98
CA VAL A 13 14.65 9.16 -47.08
C VAL A 13 13.79 8.15 -46.32
N MET A 14 14.28 6.92 -46.10
CA MET A 14 13.55 5.90 -45.30
C MET A 14 13.63 6.08 -43.77
N VAL A 15 14.56 6.89 -43.27
CA VAL A 15 14.71 7.16 -41.82
C VAL A 15 13.83 8.30 -41.30
N ILE A 16 13.23 9.10 -42.21
CA ILE A 16 12.38 10.25 -41.85
C ILE A 16 10.89 9.89 -41.73
N GLY A 17 10.50 8.64 -42.06
CA GLY A 17 9.10 8.21 -42.17
C GLY A 17 8.52 7.47 -40.97
N LEU A 18 9.22 7.32 -39.85
CA LEU A 18 8.74 6.58 -38.68
C LEU A 18 8.63 7.44 -37.39
N SER A 19 8.20 8.69 -37.55
CA SER A 19 7.69 9.50 -36.44
C SER A 19 6.18 9.63 -36.59
N ALA A 20 5.48 8.50 -36.63
CA ALA A 20 4.06 8.49 -36.32
C ALA A 20 3.95 8.27 -34.80
N CYS A 21 3.84 9.38 -34.08
CA CYS A 21 3.37 9.44 -32.71
C CYS A 21 2.08 8.64 -32.57
N GLY A 22 2.12 7.55 -31.83
CA GLY A 22 1.00 7.18 -31.02
C GLY A 22 1.05 8.11 -29.80
N ASP A 23 0.12 9.04 -29.67
CA ASP A 23 -0.25 9.62 -28.39
C ASP A 23 -0.92 8.50 -27.59
N ASP A 24 -0.12 7.58 -27.06
CA ASP A 24 -0.52 6.88 -25.86
C ASP A 24 -0.42 7.93 -24.76
N ASP A 25 -1.57 8.40 -24.28
CA ASP A 25 -1.72 9.10 -23.02
C ASP A 25 -1.26 8.15 -21.91
N GLU A 26 0.03 7.92 -21.85
CA GLU A 26 0.69 7.39 -20.66
C GLU A 26 0.41 8.43 -19.58
N LYS A 27 -0.61 8.14 -18.74
CA LYS A 27 -0.83 8.90 -17.52
C LYS A 27 0.48 8.82 -16.73
N THR A 28 1.36 9.77 -16.99
CA THR A 28 2.54 9.97 -16.17
C THR A 28 2.05 10.21 -14.76
N ILE A 29 2.19 9.20 -13.91
CA ILE A 29 2.00 9.35 -12.46
C ILE A 29 2.93 10.50 -12.07
N PRO A 30 2.40 11.59 -11.53
CA PRO A 30 3.23 12.73 -11.17
C PRO A 30 4.34 12.24 -10.22
N ALA A 31 5.57 12.60 -10.54
CA ALA A 31 6.71 12.24 -9.70
C ALA A 31 6.49 12.79 -8.28
N HIS A 32 6.72 11.95 -7.27
CA HIS A 32 6.62 12.35 -5.87
C HIS A 32 7.43 13.62 -5.59
N THR A 33 6.87 14.51 -4.81
CA THR A 33 7.57 15.68 -4.28
C THR A 33 8.73 15.23 -3.36
N GLU A 34 9.67 16.09 -3.07
CA GLU A 34 10.76 15.78 -2.14
C GLU A 34 10.22 15.46 -0.72
N GLU A 35 9.16 16.12 -0.29
CA GLU A 35 8.50 15.86 0.99
C GLU A 35 7.87 14.47 1.01
N GLU A 36 7.18 14.06 -0.06
CA GLU A 36 6.61 12.72 -0.21
C GLU A 36 7.70 11.64 -0.20
N LYS A 37 8.82 11.86 -0.88
CA LYS A 37 9.96 10.92 -0.88
C LYS A 37 10.54 10.73 0.52
N ILE A 38 10.73 11.82 1.28
CA ILE A 38 11.19 11.75 2.66
C ILE A 38 10.20 10.97 3.50
N TRP A 39 8.92 11.29 3.40
CA TRP A 39 7.86 10.61 4.12
C TRP A 39 7.83 9.11 3.81
N ILE A 40 7.91 8.72 2.53
CA ILE A 40 7.96 7.32 2.09
C ILE A 40 9.18 6.63 2.71
N ALA A 41 10.36 7.25 2.63
CA ALA A 41 11.59 6.68 3.17
C ALA A 41 11.53 6.46 4.69
N ASP A 42 10.99 7.41 5.44
CA ASP A 42 10.86 7.33 6.90
C ASP A 42 9.87 6.22 7.30
N ASN A 43 8.75 6.09 6.61
CA ASN A 43 7.78 5.03 6.88
C ASN A 43 8.30 3.65 6.45
N GLN A 44 9.05 3.55 5.35
CA GLN A 44 9.73 2.32 4.96
C GLN A 44 10.78 1.90 6.00
N LYS A 45 11.57 2.85 6.51
CA LYS A 45 12.52 2.59 7.58
C LYS A 45 11.83 2.06 8.83
N TYR A 46 10.76 2.72 9.29
CA TYR A 46 9.95 2.25 10.41
C TYR A 46 9.45 0.81 10.18
N PHE A 47 8.94 0.52 8.99
CA PHE A 47 8.46 -0.81 8.63
C PHE A 47 9.58 -1.87 8.72
N GLN A 48 10.78 -1.56 8.21
CA GLN A 48 11.92 -2.49 8.26
C GLN A 48 12.40 -2.73 9.70
N GLU A 49 12.41 -1.69 10.54
CA GLU A 49 12.72 -1.83 11.96
C GLU A 49 11.73 -2.78 12.64
N LYS A 50 10.42 -2.57 12.43
CA LYS A 50 9.37 -3.41 13.01
C LYS A 50 9.36 -4.84 12.48
N LYS A 51 9.83 -5.06 11.28
CA LYS A 51 9.97 -6.39 10.67
C LYS A 51 10.98 -7.27 11.39
N GLU A 52 11.98 -6.66 12.01
CA GLU A 52 13.07 -7.35 12.71
C GLU A 52 12.90 -7.27 14.26
N ASP A 53 11.86 -6.61 14.77
CA ASP A 53 11.57 -6.58 16.20
C ASP A 53 11.30 -7.99 16.73
N VAL A 54 11.90 -8.30 17.88
CA VAL A 54 11.77 -9.59 18.55
C VAL A 54 11.20 -9.44 19.96
N GLU A 55 10.55 -10.47 20.44
CA GLU A 55 10.15 -10.61 21.84
C GLU A 55 11.34 -11.03 22.72
N ASP A 56 11.15 -11.05 24.03
CA ASP A 56 12.20 -11.44 25.01
C ASP A 56 12.71 -12.89 24.79
N ASP A 57 11.90 -13.75 24.18
CA ASP A 57 12.26 -15.13 23.82
C ASP A 57 13.01 -15.26 22.48
N GLY A 58 13.24 -14.14 21.77
CA GLY A 58 13.92 -14.08 20.49
C GLY A 58 13.04 -14.40 19.28
N GLN A 59 11.73 -14.61 19.45
CA GLN A 59 10.81 -14.76 18.34
C GLN A 59 10.43 -13.39 17.76
N LEU A 60 10.07 -13.36 16.46
CA LEU A 60 9.61 -12.13 15.83
C LEU A 60 8.33 -11.64 16.50
N LEU A 61 8.32 -10.37 16.88
CA LEU A 61 7.17 -9.72 17.52
C LEU A 61 5.95 -9.67 16.59
N TYR A 62 6.19 -9.51 15.29
CA TYR A 62 5.16 -9.44 14.25
C TYR A 62 5.19 -10.64 13.32
N GLN A 63 4.02 -11.19 13.03
CA GLN A 63 3.80 -12.13 11.94
C GLN A 63 3.76 -11.37 10.61
N ARG A 64 4.15 -12.06 9.52
CA ARG A 64 4.16 -11.51 8.17
C ARG A 64 2.99 -12.08 7.35
N LEU A 65 2.22 -11.23 6.72
CA LEU A 65 1.19 -11.61 5.75
C LEU A 65 1.56 -11.04 4.38
N VAL A 66 1.82 -11.94 3.43
CA VAL A 66 2.12 -11.56 2.04
C VAL A 66 0.80 -11.33 1.31
N VAL A 67 0.71 -10.20 0.62
CA VAL A 67 -0.44 -9.77 -0.17
C VAL A 67 0.09 -9.26 -1.50
N ASP A 68 -0.19 -9.98 -2.58
CA ASP A 68 0.43 -9.77 -3.89
C ASP A 68 1.98 -9.84 -3.80
N GLU A 69 2.68 -8.75 -4.11
CA GLU A 69 4.14 -8.63 -4.02
C GLU A 69 4.61 -7.96 -2.72
N ASP A 70 3.67 -7.46 -1.91
CA ASP A 70 3.93 -6.73 -0.69
C ASP A 70 3.72 -7.57 0.56
N THR A 71 4.16 -7.06 1.69
CA THR A 71 4.01 -7.71 3.00
C THR A 71 3.47 -6.71 4.00
N LEU A 72 2.46 -7.10 4.78
CA LEU A 72 2.09 -6.39 5.99
C LEU A 72 2.54 -7.17 7.23
N LEU A 73 2.66 -6.47 8.35
CA LEU A 73 3.01 -7.04 9.64
C LEU A 73 1.79 -6.97 10.55
N TYR A 74 1.58 -8.01 11.36
CA TYR A 74 0.52 -7.98 12.38
C TYR A 74 0.88 -8.83 13.58
N ARG A 75 0.31 -8.49 14.72
CA ARG A 75 0.38 -9.30 15.95
C ARG A 75 -0.96 -9.31 16.65
N VAL A 76 -1.29 -10.42 17.26
CA VAL A 76 -2.49 -10.55 18.09
C VAL A 76 -2.15 -10.06 19.48
N LEU A 77 -2.83 -9.01 19.92
CA LEU A 77 -2.68 -8.43 21.26
C LEU A 77 -3.58 -9.13 22.29
N GLU A 78 -4.77 -9.52 21.86
CA GLU A 78 -5.74 -10.23 22.69
C GLU A 78 -6.38 -11.34 21.85
N THR A 79 -6.29 -12.58 22.32
CA THR A 79 -6.87 -13.74 21.65
C THR A 79 -8.36 -13.90 21.99
N SER A 80 -9.12 -14.49 21.07
CA SER A 80 -10.52 -14.84 21.29
C SER A 80 -10.72 -16.34 21.38
N GLN A 81 -11.66 -16.77 22.22
CA GLN A 81 -12.11 -18.15 22.30
C GLN A 81 -13.14 -18.52 21.20
N ILE A 82 -13.55 -17.52 20.41
CA ILE A 82 -14.53 -17.72 19.34
C ILE A 82 -13.78 -18.17 18.08
N ASP A 83 -13.93 -19.45 17.72
CA ASP A 83 -13.32 -20.01 16.50
C ASP A 83 -14.18 -19.68 15.28
N SER A 84 -14.22 -18.39 14.92
CA SER A 84 -14.98 -17.89 13.78
C SER A 84 -14.22 -16.77 13.08
N PHE A 85 -14.04 -16.94 11.78
CA PHE A 85 -13.39 -15.97 10.91
C PHE A 85 -14.41 -15.35 9.95
N PRO A 86 -14.27 -14.07 9.60
CA PRO A 86 -15.11 -13.46 8.59
C PRO A 86 -14.88 -14.13 7.22
N LYS A 87 -15.95 -14.23 6.43
CA LYS A 87 -15.83 -14.58 5.01
C LYS A 87 -15.37 -13.36 4.23
N ILE A 88 -14.78 -13.60 3.06
CA ILE A 88 -14.24 -12.54 2.22
C ILE A 88 -15.27 -11.53 1.71
N ASP A 89 -16.53 -11.96 1.63
CA ASP A 89 -17.71 -11.18 1.21
C ASP A 89 -18.55 -10.67 2.39
N ALA A 90 -18.02 -10.74 3.60
CA ALA A 90 -18.77 -10.39 4.81
C ALA A 90 -18.71 -8.88 5.12
N ASN A 91 -19.77 -8.39 5.75
CA ASN A 91 -19.76 -7.15 6.48
C ASN A 91 -19.28 -7.39 7.91
N VAL A 92 -18.19 -6.74 8.31
CA VAL A 92 -17.61 -6.89 9.65
C VAL A 92 -17.67 -5.58 10.42
N LYS A 93 -18.06 -5.66 11.69
CA LYS A 93 -17.99 -4.52 12.59
C LYS A 93 -16.65 -4.55 13.31
N VAL A 94 -15.87 -3.49 13.18
CA VAL A 94 -14.55 -3.33 13.80
C VAL A 94 -14.48 -2.04 14.58
N SER A 95 -13.77 -2.05 15.71
CA SER A 95 -13.36 -0.84 16.41
C SER A 95 -11.90 -0.60 16.04
N MET A 96 -11.58 0.51 15.36
CA MET A 96 -10.25 0.71 14.80
C MET A 96 -9.71 2.11 15.03
N LEU A 97 -8.40 2.15 15.19
CA LEU A 97 -7.58 3.36 15.20
C LEU A 97 -6.48 3.18 14.16
N GLY A 98 -6.37 4.09 13.23
CA GLY A 98 -5.28 4.16 12.25
C GLY A 98 -4.42 5.38 12.52
N VAL A 99 -3.11 5.17 12.59
CA VAL A 99 -2.13 6.22 12.88
C VAL A 99 -0.97 6.09 11.89
N ILE A 100 -0.49 7.20 11.37
CA ILE A 100 0.80 7.23 10.66
C ILE A 100 1.90 7.23 11.72
N PRO A 101 2.75 6.17 11.79
CA PRO A 101 3.62 5.97 12.95
C PRO A 101 4.67 7.07 13.11
N VAL A 102 5.23 7.58 12.03
CA VAL A 102 6.32 8.58 12.06
C VAL A 102 5.80 9.95 12.50
N SER A 103 4.67 10.40 11.95
CA SER A 103 4.09 11.70 12.28
C SER A 103 3.10 11.68 13.45
N GLN A 104 2.72 10.48 13.93
CA GLN A 104 1.66 10.28 14.93
C GLN A 104 0.31 10.87 14.51
N THR A 105 0.10 11.04 13.21
CA THR A 105 -1.15 11.58 12.66
C THR A 105 -2.23 10.52 12.68
N VAL A 106 -3.36 10.80 13.33
CA VAL A 106 -4.55 9.93 13.32
C VAL A 106 -5.26 10.08 11.99
N ILE A 107 -5.39 8.97 11.24
CA ILE A 107 -6.08 8.90 9.94
C ILE A 107 -7.44 8.20 10.04
N VAL A 108 -7.59 7.32 11.03
CA VAL A 108 -8.85 6.69 11.39
C VAL A 108 -8.99 6.74 12.91
N GLY A 109 -10.00 7.41 13.40
CA GLY A 109 -10.18 7.60 14.85
C GLY A 109 -11.10 8.80 15.11
N ASN A 110 -11.41 9.02 16.38
CA ASN A 110 -12.09 10.26 16.78
C ASN A 110 -11.05 11.40 16.96
N LYS A 111 -11.55 12.62 17.15
CA LYS A 111 -10.72 13.81 17.36
C LYS A 111 -9.78 13.75 18.58
N ASP A 112 -10.09 12.87 19.54
CA ASP A 112 -9.29 12.66 20.74
C ASP A 112 -8.28 11.51 20.59
N GLY A 113 -8.15 10.94 19.38
CA GLY A 113 -7.23 9.83 19.09
C GLY A 113 -7.70 8.47 19.60
N ASN A 114 -8.99 8.29 19.86
CA ASN A 114 -9.53 7.00 20.27
C ASN A 114 -10.09 6.22 19.07
N PRO A 115 -10.16 4.87 19.17
CA PRO A 115 -10.79 4.03 18.15
C PRO A 115 -12.24 4.43 17.88
N ILE A 116 -12.67 4.21 16.65
CA ILE A 116 -14.07 4.36 16.22
C ILE A 116 -14.62 3.05 15.69
N ASP A 117 -15.91 2.81 15.95
CA ASP A 117 -16.61 1.68 15.39
C ASP A 117 -16.98 1.93 13.93
N GLN A 118 -16.63 0.99 13.07
CA GLN A 118 -16.97 1.02 11.65
C GLN A 118 -17.50 -0.33 11.18
N THR A 119 -18.35 -0.32 10.18
CA THR A 119 -18.72 -1.53 9.44
C THR A 119 -18.00 -1.51 8.11
N LEU A 120 -17.19 -2.54 7.86
CA LEU A 120 -16.41 -2.71 6.65
C LEU A 120 -16.98 -3.86 5.82
N GLU A 121 -17.19 -3.63 4.55
CA GLU A 121 -17.50 -4.63 3.55
C GLU A 121 -16.17 -5.14 2.97
N LEU A 122 -15.86 -6.42 3.21
CA LEU A 122 -14.52 -6.96 2.97
C LEU A 122 -14.15 -7.11 1.48
N ASP A 123 -15.15 -7.22 0.60
CA ASP A 123 -15.00 -7.25 -0.85
C ASP A 123 -15.18 -5.86 -1.52
N SER A 124 -15.32 -4.80 -0.72
CA SER A 124 -15.45 -3.45 -1.24
C SER A 124 -14.16 -2.99 -1.95
N PRO A 125 -14.27 -2.46 -3.18
CA PRO A 125 -13.12 -1.90 -3.89
C PRO A 125 -12.52 -0.64 -3.23
N ASN A 126 -13.26 -0.07 -2.27
CA ASN A 126 -12.81 1.09 -1.49
C ASN A 126 -12.06 0.70 -0.22
N LEU A 127 -12.10 -0.57 0.18
CA LEU A 127 -11.32 -1.05 1.32
C LEU A 127 -9.85 -1.18 0.92
N ILE A 128 -8.95 -0.69 1.77
CA ILE A 128 -7.52 -0.84 1.53
C ILE A 128 -7.13 -2.32 1.49
N LYS A 129 -6.23 -2.69 0.57
CA LYS A 129 -5.83 -4.07 0.32
C LYS A 129 -5.34 -4.78 1.58
N GLY A 130 -4.58 -4.08 2.42
CA GLY A 130 -4.06 -4.63 3.67
C GLY A 130 -5.16 -5.08 4.62
N LEU A 131 -6.22 -4.29 4.80
CA LEU A 131 -7.36 -4.67 5.66
C LEU A 131 -8.19 -5.79 5.02
N ALA A 132 -8.44 -5.72 3.71
CA ALA A 132 -9.16 -6.77 2.98
C ALA A 132 -8.48 -8.14 3.10
N ALA A 133 -7.14 -8.17 3.11
CA ALA A 133 -6.37 -9.40 3.27
C ALA A 133 -6.24 -9.86 4.72
N LEU A 134 -6.13 -8.93 5.68
CA LEU A 134 -5.89 -9.24 7.08
C LEU A 134 -7.16 -9.68 7.81
N LEU A 135 -8.28 -8.96 7.67
CA LEU A 135 -9.48 -9.20 8.45
C LEU A 135 -10.04 -10.62 8.33
N PRO A 136 -10.01 -11.30 7.16
CA PRO A 136 -10.40 -12.71 7.06
C PRO A 136 -9.51 -13.69 7.83
N LYS A 137 -8.34 -13.24 8.32
CA LYS A 137 -7.41 -14.06 9.13
C LYS A 137 -7.56 -13.84 10.64
N ILE A 138 -8.37 -12.86 11.04
CA ILE A 138 -8.58 -12.47 12.42
C ILE A 138 -9.88 -13.07 12.95
N ARG A 139 -9.83 -13.72 14.10
CA ARG A 139 -11.02 -14.30 14.73
C ARG A 139 -11.93 -13.20 15.28
N LYS A 140 -13.21 -13.50 15.30
CA LYS A 140 -14.17 -12.62 15.95
C LYS A 140 -13.80 -12.39 17.42
N GLY A 141 -13.64 -11.12 17.81
CA GLY A 141 -13.30 -10.70 19.16
C GLY A 141 -11.80 -10.66 19.46
N GLU A 142 -10.93 -10.96 18.50
CA GLU A 142 -9.50 -10.69 18.63
C GLU A 142 -9.20 -9.21 18.50
N ARG A 143 -8.16 -8.77 19.21
CA ARG A 143 -7.56 -7.46 19.06
C ARG A 143 -6.18 -7.61 18.43
N VAL A 144 -5.94 -6.88 17.36
CA VAL A 144 -4.68 -6.94 16.61
C VAL A 144 -4.05 -5.56 16.44
N ASP A 145 -2.74 -5.56 16.40
CA ASP A 145 -1.92 -4.45 15.93
C ASP A 145 -1.37 -4.82 14.55
N ALA A 146 -1.48 -3.91 13.59
CA ALA A 146 -1.05 -4.17 12.23
C ALA A 146 -0.31 -2.97 11.64
N ILE A 147 0.78 -3.24 10.93
CA ILE A 147 1.55 -2.24 10.19
C ILE A 147 1.36 -2.54 8.71
N ILE A 148 0.62 -1.66 8.05
CA ILE A 148 0.24 -1.79 6.64
C ILE A 148 1.09 -0.79 5.85
N PRO A 149 1.99 -1.26 4.96
CA PRO A 149 2.77 -0.37 4.12
C PRO A 149 1.84 0.37 3.13
N TYR A 150 2.26 1.54 2.66
CA TYR A 150 1.41 2.43 1.85
C TYR A 150 0.89 1.74 0.58
N GLN A 151 1.64 0.82 -0.03
CA GLN A 151 1.23 0.05 -1.21
C GLN A 151 -0.02 -0.80 -0.95
N LEU A 152 -0.16 -1.32 0.27
CA LEU A 152 -1.33 -2.07 0.73
C LEU A 152 -2.36 -1.20 1.45
N GLY A 153 -2.02 0.07 1.68
CA GLY A 153 -2.87 1.12 2.23
C GLY A 153 -3.57 1.91 1.12
N TYR A 154 -3.37 3.21 1.13
CA TYR A 154 -3.98 4.12 0.16
C TYR A 154 -3.20 4.23 -1.16
N GLY A 155 -1.99 3.67 -1.24
CA GLY A 155 -1.12 3.73 -2.41
C GLY A 155 -0.66 5.15 -2.70
N ASP A 156 -0.40 5.42 -3.99
CA ASP A 156 0.01 6.75 -4.47
C ASP A 156 -1.17 7.73 -4.64
N ARG A 157 -2.31 7.45 -4.03
CA ARG A 157 -3.45 8.35 -4.10
C ARG A 157 -3.19 9.57 -3.23
N ASN A 158 -3.14 10.73 -3.86
CA ASN A 158 -3.12 12.03 -3.17
C ASN A 158 -4.46 12.23 -2.44
N TYR A 159 -4.52 11.84 -1.18
CA TYR A 159 -5.58 12.30 -0.30
C TYR A 159 -5.16 13.69 0.22
N SER A 160 -5.86 14.71 -0.27
CA SER A 160 -5.65 16.08 0.18
C SER A 160 -5.84 16.19 1.68
N ASN A 161 -4.68 16.30 2.37
CA ASN A 161 -4.47 16.82 3.73
C ASN A 161 -4.80 15.90 4.94
N PRO A 162 -3.83 15.67 5.84
CA PRO A 162 -2.39 15.81 5.63
C PRO A 162 -1.87 14.62 4.84
N TYR A 163 -0.80 14.78 4.09
CA TYR A 163 -0.18 13.78 3.23
C TYR A 163 -0.33 12.36 3.76
N ILE A 164 -1.30 11.63 3.21
CA ILE A 164 -1.41 10.19 3.29
C ILE A 164 -1.16 9.75 1.86
N PRO A 165 0.04 9.34 1.50
CA PRO A 165 0.31 8.76 0.20
C PRO A 165 -0.39 7.44 0.06
#